data_67a5cb750e844a30c7034da563a9f6dd
#
_entry.id   67a5cb750e844a30c7034da563a9f6dd
#
_cell.length_a   1.000
_cell.length_b   1.000
_cell.length_c   1.000
_cell.angle_alpha   90.00
_cell.angle_beta   90.00
_cell.angle_gamma   90.00
#
_symmetry.space_group_name_H-M   'P 1'
#
loop_
_entity.id
_entity.type
_entity.pdbx_description
1 polymer ?
#
loop_
_entity_poly.entity_id
_entity_poly.type
_entity_poly.pdbx_seq_one_letter_code
_entity_poly.pdbx_strand_id
1 'polypeptide(L)'
;MNARFALPLIVVATACLSACSGGEPGDAAGAKVLRNLLERAKVPAKLVSFKKTSGRGAHIGNADVYEYQYEAEVQFPEGYEAQCADEKERGPCAALGIASNRSFPKNEILRSEGMLHFSGTEKGGWIGEDGQTY
;
A
#
# COMPACT_ATOMS: atom_id res chain seq x y z
N MET A 1 -4.91 70.19 -4.66
CA MET A 1 -5.31 69.17 -3.68
C MET A 1 -5.60 67.87 -4.45
N ASN A 2 -4.63 66.96 -4.45
CA ASN A 2 -4.74 65.69 -5.19
C ASN A 2 -4.95 64.56 -4.21
N ALA A 3 -6.18 64.09 -4.10
CA ALA A 3 -6.52 62.90 -3.35
C ALA A 3 -6.20 61.68 -4.19
N ARG A 4 -5.13 60.97 -3.84
CA ARG A 4 -4.80 59.67 -4.42
C ARG A 4 -5.55 58.60 -3.62
N PHE A 5 -6.61 58.06 -4.20
CA PHE A 5 -7.25 56.87 -3.71
C PHE A 5 -6.40 55.64 -4.11
N ALA A 6 -5.74 55.04 -3.13
CA ALA A 6 -5.10 53.77 -3.30
C ALA A 6 -6.17 52.67 -3.07
N LEU A 7 -6.54 51.94 -4.11
CA LEU A 7 -7.36 50.72 -4.00
C LEU A 7 -6.46 49.59 -3.46
N PRO A 8 -6.87 48.90 -2.40
CA PRO A 8 -6.17 47.69 -2.00
C PRO A 8 -6.57 46.54 -2.97
N LEU A 9 -5.56 45.99 -3.60
CA LEU A 9 -5.70 44.78 -4.42
C LEU A 9 -5.93 43.60 -3.48
N ILE A 10 -7.17 43.14 -3.37
CA ILE A 10 -7.49 41.93 -2.63
C ILE A 10 -7.10 40.76 -3.54
N VAL A 11 -5.95 40.15 -3.25
CA VAL A 11 -5.54 38.86 -3.84
C VAL A 11 -6.35 37.79 -3.13
N VAL A 12 -7.44 37.35 -3.77
CA VAL A 12 -8.16 36.14 -3.34
C VAL A 12 -7.28 34.94 -3.75
N ALA A 13 -6.53 34.42 -2.82
CA ALA A 13 -5.87 33.15 -2.96
C ALA A 13 -6.93 32.04 -2.97
N THR A 14 -7.34 31.63 -4.14
CA THR A 14 -8.21 30.47 -4.33
C THR A 14 -7.36 29.24 -3.98
N ALA A 15 -7.44 28.80 -2.73
CA ALA A 15 -6.92 27.49 -2.35
C ALA A 15 -7.75 26.44 -3.10
N CYS A 16 -7.18 25.90 -4.16
CA CYS A 16 -7.70 24.71 -4.79
C CYS A 16 -7.58 23.56 -3.80
N LEU A 17 -8.61 23.36 -3.00
CA LEU A 17 -8.84 22.11 -2.30
C LEU A 17 -9.12 21.06 -3.37
N SER A 18 -8.05 20.50 -3.91
CA SER A 18 -8.14 19.26 -4.69
C SER A 18 -8.58 18.16 -3.72
N ALA A 19 -9.87 18.08 -3.48
CA ALA A 19 -10.47 16.89 -2.90
C ALA A 19 -10.33 15.78 -3.94
N CYS A 20 -9.16 15.10 -3.95
CA CYS A 20 -8.97 13.86 -4.70
C CYS A 20 -9.75 12.74 -4.00
N SER A 21 -11.09 12.81 -4.08
CA SER A 21 -11.93 11.64 -3.87
C SER A 21 -11.76 10.77 -5.13
N GLY A 22 -11.15 9.57 -4.99
CA GLY A 22 -10.98 8.61 -6.06
C GLY A 22 -9.58 8.57 -6.70
N GLY A 23 -8.56 9.06 -6.02
CA GLY A 23 -7.17 8.87 -6.43
C GLY A 23 -6.73 7.41 -6.34
N GLU A 24 -5.67 7.07 -7.04
CA GLU A 24 -5.05 5.74 -6.97
C GLU A 24 -4.53 5.45 -5.57
N PRO A 25 -4.55 4.15 -5.13
CA PRO A 25 -3.93 3.78 -3.87
C PRO A 25 -2.44 4.15 -3.86
N GLY A 26 -2.00 4.85 -2.82
CA GLY A 26 -0.62 5.29 -2.65
C GLY A 26 0.23 4.36 -1.77
N ASP A 27 1.45 4.78 -1.45
CA ASP A 27 2.39 4.00 -0.63
C ASP A 27 1.82 3.69 0.76
N ALA A 28 1.16 4.65 1.40
CA ALA A 28 0.60 4.48 2.73
C ALA A 28 -0.47 3.39 2.78
N ALA A 29 -1.36 3.35 1.78
CA ALA A 29 -2.39 2.32 1.67
C ALA A 29 -1.76 0.93 1.45
N GLY A 30 -0.84 0.81 0.49
CA GLY A 30 -0.14 -0.46 0.22
C GLY A 30 0.65 -0.97 1.41
N ALA A 31 1.38 -0.10 2.10
CA ALA A 31 2.12 -0.46 3.31
C ALA A 31 1.20 -1.00 4.42
N LYS A 32 0.05 -0.38 4.60
CA LYS A 32 -0.91 -0.81 5.61
C LYS A 32 -1.54 -2.16 5.25
N VAL A 33 -1.91 -2.36 3.98
CA VAL A 33 -2.39 -3.65 3.50
C VAL A 33 -1.36 -4.74 3.75
N LEU A 34 -0.10 -4.52 3.37
CA LEU A 34 0.96 -5.51 3.56
C LEU A 34 1.17 -5.84 5.05
N ARG A 35 1.20 -4.84 5.93
CA ARG A 35 1.28 -5.09 7.39
C ARG A 35 0.14 -5.97 7.88
N ASN A 36 -1.08 -5.65 7.47
CA ASN A 36 -2.26 -6.40 7.90
C ASN A 36 -2.25 -7.85 7.36
N LEU A 37 -1.75 -8.05 6.14
CA LEU A 37 -1.59 -9.40 5.58
C LEU A 37 -0.53 -10.21 6.33
N LEU A 38 0.60 -9.61 6.67
CA LEU A 38 1.66 -10.25 7.48
C LEU A 38 1.15 -10.61 8.88
N GLU A 39 0.43 -9.72 9.53
CA GLU A 39 -0.19 -9.98 10.84
C GLU A 39 -1.23 -11.11 10.78
N ARG A 40 -2.09 -11.10 9.79
CA ARG A 40 -3.10 -12.15 9.57
C ARG A 40 -2.46 -13.51 9.32
N ALA A 41 -1.37 -13.54 8.58
CA ALA A 41 -0.59 -14.73 8.30
C ALA A 41 0.30 -15.15 9.48
N LYS A 42 0.33 -14.38 10.57
CA LYS A 42 1.18 -14.61 11.76
C LYS A 42 2.67 -14.67 11.44
N VAL A 43 3.11 -13.89 10.46
CA VAL A 43 4.53 -13.75 10.13
C VAL A 43 5.17 -12.78 11.11
N PRO A 44 6.21 -13.17 11.86
CA PRO A 44 6.87 -12.31 12.83
C PRO A 44 7.85 -11.34 12.16
N ALA A 45 7.35 -10.55 11.24
CA ALA A 45 8.13 -9.60 10.46
C ALA A 45 7.66 -8.17 10.69
N LYS A 46 8.62 -7.25 10.65
CA LYS A 46 8.39 -5.81 10.72
C LYS A 46 8.60 -5.20 9.34
N LEU A 47 7.65 -4.43 8.86
CA LEU A 47 7.81 -3.66 7.63
C LEU A 47 8.76 -2.49 7.89
N VAL A 48 9.90 -2.49 7.21
CA VAL A 48 10.95 -1.46 7.33
C VAL A 48 10.77 -0.37 6.29
N SER A 49 10.49 -0.77 5.04
CA SER A 49 10.25 0.15 3.94
C SER A 49 9.20 -0.40 2.98
N PHE A 50 8.52 0.49 2.29
CA PHE A 50 7.52 0.15 1.29
C PHE A 50 7.50 1.21 0.19
N LYS A 51 7.47 0.75 -1.06
CA LYS A 51 7.39 1.62 -2.22
C LYS A 51 6.52 0.99 -3.29
N LYS A 52 5.52 1.74 -3.75
CA LYS A 52 4.79 1.43 -4.97
C LYS A 52 5.72 1.59 -6.17
N THR A 53 5.84 0.59 -7.01
CA THR A 53 6.68 0.63 -8.20
C THR A 53 5.89 0.89 -9.47
N SER A 54 4.68 0.35 -9.55
CA SER A 54 3.74 0.62 -10.64
C SER A 54 2.30 0.31 -10.24
N GLY A 55 1.37 0.74 -11.05
CA GLY A 55 -0.02 0.43 -10.86
C GLY A 55 -0.81 0.59 -12.14
N ARG A 56 -1.89 -0.17 -12.26
CA ARG A 56 -2.77 -0.16 -13.41
C ARG A 56 -4.21 -0.36 -12.98
N GLY A 57 -5.08 0.59 -13.39
CA GLY A 57 -6.51 0.43 -13.27
C GLY A 57 -7.06 -0.47 -14.37
N ALA A 58 -8.05 -1.28 -14.04
CA ALA A 58 -8.78 -2.14 -14.96
C ALA A 58 -10.26 -2.25 -14.55
N HIS A 59 -11.10 -2.61 -15.50
CA HIS A 59 -12.48 -2.97 -15.26
C HIS A 59 -12.65 -4.47 -15.46
N ILE A 60 -13.23 -5.14 -14.47
CA ILE A 60 -13.60 -6.56 -14.57
C ILE A 60 -15.11 -6.64 -14.35
N GLY A 61 -15.87 -6.82 -15.44
CA GLY A 61 -17.33 -6.68 -15.40
C GLY A 61 -17.72 -5.24 -15.05
N ASN A 62 -18.48 -5.04 -13.97
CA ASN A 62 -18.87 -3.73 -13.46
C ASN A 62 -17.98 -3.23 -12.31
N ALA A 63 -16.88 -3.93 -12.01
CA ALA A 63 -16.00 -3.60 -10.91
C ALA A 63 -14.72 -2.92 -11.39
N ASP A 64 -14.37 -1.82 -10.72
CA ASP A 64 -13.05 -1.21 -10.84
C ASP A 64 -12.06 -2.00 -10.00
N VAL A 65 -10.94 -2.36 -10.61
CA VAL A 65 -9.83 -3.06 -9.96
C VAL A 65 -8.55 -2.29 -10.21
N TYR A 66 -7.69 -2.23 -9.22
CA TYR A 66 -6.38 -1.63 -9.35
C TYR A 66 -5.30 -2.67 -9.01
N GLU A 67 -4.47 -2.99 -9.99
CA GLU A 67 -3.29 -3.83 -9.82
C GLU A 67 -2.12 -2.95 -9.37
N TYR A 68 -1.51 -3.29 -8.27
CA TYR A 68 -0.56 -2.47 -7.55
C TYR A 68 0.72 -3.27 -7.30
N GLN A 69 1.81 -2.90 -7.95
CA GLN A 69 3.12 -3.53 -7.75
C GLN A 69 3.92 -2.73 -6.73
N TYR A 70 4.68 -3.44 -5.90
CA TYR A 70 5.49 -2.84 -4.84
C TYR A 70 6.83 -3.55 -4.63
N GLU A 71 7.75 -2.82 -4.03
CA GLU A 71 8.94 -3.32 -3.37
C GLU A 71 8.84 -3.00 -1.87
N ALA A 72 9.23 -3.94 -1.04
CA ALA A 72 9.22 -3.76 0.41
C ALA A 72 10.45 -4.40 1.04
N GLU A 73 10.86 -3.88 2.19
CA GLU A 73 11.82 -4.51 3.05
C GLU A 73 11.14 -4.90 4.35
N VAL A 74 11.24 -6.17 4.72
CA VAL A 74 10.74 -6.71 5.97
C VAL A 74 11.89 -7.26 6.79
N GLN A 75 11.85 -7.03 8.09
CA GLN A 75 12.87 -7.50 9.02
C GLN A 75 12.26 -8.55 9.95
N PHE A 76 13.03 -9.60 10.22
CA PHE A 76 12.68 -10.63 11.18
C PHE A 76 13.46 -10.43 12.49
N PRO A 77 12.92 -9.70 13.47
CA PRO A 77 13.67 -9.36 14.69
C PRO A 77 14.16 -10.59 15.46
N GLU A 78 13.37 -11.66 15.47
CA GLU A 78 13.67 -12.93 16.15
C GLU A 78 14.00 -14.08 15.19
N GLY A 79 14.21 -13.75 13.90
CA GLY A 79 14.34 -14.76 12.86
C GLY A 79 13.00 -15.39 12.48
N TYR A 80 13.01 -16.21 11.44
CA TYR A 80 11.83 -16.91 10.96
C TYR A 80 12.20 -18.12 10.10
N GLU A 81 11.47 -19.22 10.29
CA GLU A 81 11.57 -20.42 9.46
C GLU A 81 10.36 -20.49 8.52
N ALA A 82 10.56 -20.18 7.24
CA ALA A 82 9.50 -20.26 6.24
C ALA A 82 9.40 -21.68 5.69
N GLN A 83 8.23 -22.30 5.82
CA GLN A 83 7.92 -23.67 5.35
C GLN A 83 6.95 -23.63 4.18
N CYS A 84 7.38 -23.07 3.06
CA CYS A 84 6.53 -22.83 1.89
C CYS A 84 6.02 -24.11 1.21
N ALA A 85 6.66 -25.25 1.43
CA ALA A 85 6.20 -26.55 0.96
C ALA A 85 4.96 -27.07 1.72
N ASP A 86 4.73 -26.59 2.95
CA ASP A 86 3.54 -26.94 3.73
C ASP A 86 2.35 -26.10 3.26
N GLU A 87 1.23 -26.75 2.96
CA GLU A 87 0.01 -26.06 2.52
C GLU A 87 -0.51 -25.04 3.53
N LYS A 88 -0.31 -25.29 4.81
CA LYS A 88 -0.72 -24.39 5.89
C LYS A 88 0.10 -23.10 5.93
N GLU A 89 1.32 -23.15 5.42
CA GLU A 89 2.27 -22.05 5.41
C GLU A 89 2.31 -21.29 4.07
N ARG A 90 1.46 -21.64 3.11
CA ARG A 90 1.39 -20.94 1.82
C ARG A 90 1.00 -19.47 1.95
N GLY A 91 0.10 -19.16 2.87
CA GLY A 91 -0.31 -17.79 3.14
C GLY A 91 0.84 -16.90 3.62
N PRO A 92 1.58 -17.29 4.65
CA PRO A 92 2.80 -16.63 5.07
C PRO A 92 3.82 -16.43 3.96
N CYS A 93 4.12 -17.47 3.20
CA CYS A 93 5.07 -17.39 2.09
C CYS A 93 4.61 -16.45 0.97
N ALA A 94 3.33 -16.49 0.62
CA ALA A 94 2.76 -15.58 -0.37
C ALA A 94 2.84 -14.12 0.09
N ALA A 95 2.56 -13.84 1.36
CA ALA A 95 2.67 -12.50 1.93
C ALA A 95 4.12 -11.96 1.92
N LEU A 96 5.10 -12.87 2.01
CA LEU A 96 6.53 -12.53 1.94
C LEU A 96 7.06 -12.48 0.50
N GLY A 97 6.30 -12.93 -0.48
CA GLY A 97 6.74 -13.02 -1.87
C GLY A 97 7.78 -14.10 -2.12
N ILE A 98 7.79 -15.18 -1.33
CA ILE A 98 8.70 -16.32 -1.46
C ILE A 98 7.94 -17.61 -1.79
N ALA A 99 8.60 -18.52 -2.50
CA ALA A 99 7.99 -19.78 -2.98
C ALA A 99 8.65 -21.05 -2.40
N SER A 100 9.80 -20.93 -1.78
CA SER A 100 10.56 -22.08 -1.25
C SER A 100 10.85 -21.91 0.22
N ASN A 101 11.08 -23.05 0.91
CA ASN A 101 11.49 -23.05 2.31
C ASN A 101 12.76 -22.21 2.49
N ARG A 102 12.77 -21.37 3.50
CA ARG A 102 13.90 -20.50 3.80
C ARG A 102 14.00 -20.20 5.30
N SER A 103 15.22 -20.21 5.80
CA SER A 103 15.55 -19.80 7.15
C SER A 103 16.04 -18.35 7.16
N PHE A 104 15.45 -17.53 8.01
CA PHE A 104 15.86 -16.15 8.21
C PHE A 104 16.50 -16.02 9.60
N PRO A 105 17.79 -15.72 9.68
CA PRO A 105 18.44 -15.40 10.94
C PRO A 105 17.82 -14.19 11.62
N LYS A 106 18.07 -14.07 12.92
CA LYS A 106 17.66 -12.90 13.71
C LYS A 106 18.15 -11.59 13.09
N ASN A 107 17.22 -10.63 12.97
CA ASN A 107 17.42 -9.31 12.37
C ASN A 107 17.71 -9.30 10.86
N GLU A 108 17.55 -10.41 10.15
CA GLU A 108 17.68 -10.41 8.70
C GLU A 108 16.59 -9.57 8.04
N ILE A 109 16.97 -8.87 6.98
CA ILE A 109 16.05 -8.08 6.15
C ILE A 109 15.85 -8.83 4.84
N LEU A 110 14.58 -9.10 4.51
CA LEU A 110 14.15 -9.64 3.22
C LEU A 110 13.67 -8.48 2.35
N ARG A 111 14.24 -8.36 1.15
CA ARG A 111 13.68 -7.53 0.09
C ARG A 111 12.62 -8.33 -0.65
N SER A 112 11.40 -7.86 -0.58
CA SER A 112 10.23 -8.51 -1.17
C SER A 112 9.67 -7.66 -2.30
N GLU A 113 9.31 -8.30 -3.38
CA GLU A 113 8.54 -7.72 -4.47
C GLU A 113 7.21 -8.43 -4.56
N GLY A 114 6.15 -7.70 -4.80
CA GLY A 114 4.84 -8.31 -4.87
C GLY A 114 3.81 -7.45 -5.57
N MET A 115 2.61 -7.98 -5.61
CA MET A 115 1.45 -7.34 -6.20
C MET A 115 0.30 -7.35 -5.20
N LEU A 116 -0.36 -6.21 -5.06
CA LEU A 116 -1.60 -6.06 -4.33
C LEU A 116 -2.74 -5.72 -5.29
N HIS A 117 -3.94 -6.15 -4.96
CA HIS A 117 -5.14 -5.81 -5.70
C HIS A 117 -6.07 -4.99 -4.81
N PHE A 118 -6.59 -3.92 -5.37
CA PHE A 118 -7.62 -3.10 -4.73
C PHE A 118 -8.88 -3.14 -5.58
N SER A 119 -10.01 -3.18 -4.92
CA SER A 119 -11.33 -3.10 -5.57
C SER A 119 -11.94 -1.74 -5.31
N GLY A 120 -12.44 -1.08 -6.36
CA GLY A 120 -13.11 0.20 -6.24
C GLY A 120 -14.42 0.10 -5.48
N THR A 121 -14.78 1.15 -4.74
CA THR A 121 -16.07 1.30 -4.07
C THR A 121 -16.95 2.30 -4.82
N GLU A 122 -18.26 2.22 -4.63
CA GLU A 122 -19.22 3.17 -5.21
C GLU A 122 -18.97 4.63 -4.75
N LYS A 123 -18.32 4.79 -3.59
CA LYS A 123 -18.00 6.09 -3.01
C LYS A 123 -16.67 6.67 -3.47
N GLY A 124 -15.97 5.99 -4.40
CA GLY A 124 -14.69 6.43 -4.94
C GLY A 124 -13.45 6.01 -4.12
N GLY A 125 -13.61 5.22 -3.06
CA GLY A 125 -12.51 4.64 -2.29
C GLY A 125 -12.07 3.29 -2.84
N TRP A 126 -11.11 2.67 -2.18
CA TRP A 126 -10.55 1.38 -2.55
C TRP A 126 -10.59 0.41 -1.37
N ILE A 127 -10.93 -0.84 -1.64
CA ILE A 127 -10.86 -1.93 -0.67
C ILE A 127 -9.61 -2.74 -0.98
N GLY A 128 -8.71 -2.86 -0.01
CA GLY A 128 -7.50 -3.67 -0.13
C GLY A 128 -7.76 -5.16 0.10
N GLU A 129 -6.74 -6.00 -0.15
CA GLU A 129 -6.81 -7.45 0.10
C GLU A 129 -6.95 -7.80 1.58
N ASP A 130 -6.65 -6.85 2.47
CA ASP A 130 -6.92 -6.95 3.91
C ASP A 130 -8.39 -6.68 4.29
N GLY A 131 -9.22 -6.31 3.32
CA GLY A 131 -10.63 -5.99 3.52
C GLY A 131 -10.90 -4.60 4.09
N GLN A 132 -9.88 -3.76 4.24
CA GLN A 132 -10.02 -2.38 4.71
C GLN A 132 -10.27 -1.42 3.55
N THR A 133 -10.94 -0.31 3.84
CA THR A 133 -11.18 0.77 2.88
C THR A 133 -10.13 1.87 3.04
N TYR A 134 -9.65 2.37 1.91
CA TYR A 134 -8.61 3.40 1.81
C TYR A 134 -9.07 4.57 0.95
#